data_633951149b0174212460d87077e8473e
#
_entry.id   633951149b0174212460d87077e8473e
#
_cell.length_a   1.000
_cell.length_b   1.000
_cell.length_c   1.000
_cell.angle_alpha   90.00
_cell.angle_beta   90.00
_cell.angle_gamma   90.00
#
_symmetry.space_group_name_H-M   'P 1'
#
loop_
_entity.id
_entity.type
_entity.pdbx_description
1 polymer ?
#
loop_
_entity_poly.entity_id
_entity_poly.type
_entity_poly.pdbx_seq_one_letter_code
_entity_poly.pdbx_strand_id
1 'polypeptide(L)'
;GFAAVDPMGNGIVLNFFGPPGTGKTLTAEALAGSLKRKIMVVSIADLESKFMGETAKNIAALFRQAMGEEAVLFFDEADTLLGKRLSSVTQGIDNEVNAMRSTLLIELEKHTGIVIFATKFVKNYDSAFLSRISHHVGFTLPGSQERFRIWEKLLVRAIPLADARETMLESAVSLSEGLS
;
A
#
# COMPACT_ATOMS: atom_id res chain seq x y z
N GLY A 1 6.10 -2.64 19.71
CA GLY A 1 7.47 -2.60 19.29
C GLY A 1 7.70 -3.36 18.00
N PHE A 2 8.03 -2.63 16.92
CA PHE A 2 8.50 -3.20 15.65
C PHE A 2 9.94 -3.78 15.73
N ALA A 3 10.46 -4.02 16.92
CA ALA A 3 11.82 -4.53 17.14
C ALA A 3 11.95 -6.06 16.99
N ALA A 4 10.88 -6.74 16.60
CA ALA A 4 10.94 -8.14 16.19
C ALA A 4 10.94 -8.23 14.65
N VAL A 5 11.85 -7.53 14.00
CA VAL A 5 12.30 -7.86 12.66
C VAL A 5 13.00 -9.20 12.79
N ASP A 6 12.49 -10.19 12.07
CA ASP A 6 12.94 -11.56 12.06
C ASP A 6 14.47 -11.66 12.20
N PRO A 7 15.00 -12.23 13.27
CA PRO A 7 16.45 -12.37 13.48
C PRO A 7 17.12 -13.28 12.45
N MET A 8 16.36 -13.92 11.55
CA MET A 8 16.87 -14.78 10.49
C MET A 8 17.08 -14.07 9.15
N GLY A 9 16.85 -12.74 9.05
CA GLY A 9 17.10 -11.97 7.82
C GLY A 9 16.10 -12.23 6.69
N ASN A 10 14.95 -12.81 6.99
CA ASN A 10 13.85 -12.92 6.04
C ASN A 10 13.16 -11.57 5.87
N GLY A 11 12.73 -11.26 4.66
CA GLY A 11 12.01 -10.03 4.38
C GLY A 11 10.63 -10.00 5.05
N ILE A 12 10.08 -8.80 5.22
CA ILE A 12 8.73 -8.58 5.74
C ILE A 12 7.82 -8.18 4.58
N VAL A 13 6.70 -8.86 4.45
CA VAL A 13 5.66 -8.54 3.48
C VAL A 13 4.39 -8.16 4.23
N LEU A 14 3.94 -6.93 4.02
CA LEU A 14 2.72 -6.39 4.61
C LEU A 14 1.65 -6.20 3.53
N ASN A 15 0.39 -6.37 3.89
CA ASN A 15 -0.73 -5.98 3.05
C ASN A 15 -1.59 -4.94 3.79
N PHE A 16 -1.66 -3.75 3.24
CA PHE A 16 -2.55 -2.69 3.69
C PHE A 16 -3.83 -2.75 2.87
N PHE A 17 -4.95 -3.04 3.50
CA PHE A 17 -6.22 -3.17 2.82
C PHE A 17 -7.28 -2.21 3.38
N GLY A 18 -8.12 -1.73 2.52
CA GLY A 18 -9.22 -0.84 2.87
C GLY A 18 -9.59 0.13 1.75
N PRO A 19 -10.66 0.91 1.93
CA PRO A 19 -11.12 1.87 0.94
C PRO A 19 -10.03 2.86 0.54
N PRO A 20 -10.09 3.44 -0.68
CA PRO A 20 -9.18 4.51 -1.08
C PRO A 20 -9.32 5.73 -0.16
N GLY A 21 -8.24 6.52 -0.02
CA GLY A 21 -8.23 7.71 0.82
C GLY A 21 -8.18 7.47 2.33
N THR A 22 -7.88 6.26 2.79
CA THR A 22 -7.80 5.89 4.22
C THR A 22 -6.40 6.01 4.81
N GLY A 23 -5.41 6.48 4.04
CA GLY A 23 -4.06 6.76 4.53
C GLY A 23 -3.06 5.61 4.38
N LYS A 24 -3.30 4.64 3.50
CA LYS A 24 -2.37 3.51 3.26
C LYS A 24 -0.99 3.99 2.83
N THR A 25 -0.91 4.87 1.84
CA THR A 25 0.36 5.44 1.34
C THR A 25 1.07 6.26 2.42
N LEU A 26 0.35 7.15 3.11
CA LEU A 26 0.91 7.97 4.19
C LEU A 26 1.47 7.11 5.33
N THR A 27 0.80 6.03 5.67
CA THR A 27 1.27 5.09 6.70
C THR A 27 2.55 4.38 6.25
N ALA A 28 2.63 3.97 4.97
CA ALA A 28 3.84 3.36 4.42
C ALA A 28 5.02 4.35 4.40
N GLU A 29 4.78 5.60 4.03
CA GLU A 29 5.77 6.68 4.06
C GLU A 29 6.26 6.95 5.49
N ALA A 30 5.34 7.01 6.46
CA ALA A 30 5.66 7.19 7.87
C ALA A 30 6.49 6.01 8.42
N LEU A 31 6.15 4.78 8.03
CA LEU A 31 6.92 3.59 8.41
C LEU A 31 8.34 3.65 7.84
N ALA A 32 8.49 3.94 6.55
CA ALA A 32 9.80 4.07 5.91
C ALA A 32 10.63 5.19 6.58
N GLY A 33 10.02 6.35 6.84
CA GLY A 33 10.65 7.47 7.55
C GLY A 33 11.11 7.12 8.96
N SER A 34 10.30 6.37 9.72
CA SER A 34 10.67 5.91 11.07
C SER A 34 11.86 4.95 11.07
N LEU A 35 12.03 4.21 9.99
CA LEU A 35 13.16 3.29 9.77
C LEU A 35 14.36 3.98 9.09
N LYS A 36 14.25 5.28 8.78
CA LYS A 36 15.24 6.05 8.02
C LYS A 36 15.55 5.42 6.66
N ARG A 37 14.53 4.85 6.01
CA ARG A 37 14.61 4.23 4.71
C ARG A 37 13.86 5.06 3.67
N LYS A 38 14.30 4.98 2.43
CA LYS A 38 13.54 5.49 1.29
C LYS A 38 12.31 4.63 1.04
N ILE A 39 11.30 5.18 0.39
CA ILE A 39 10.15 4.44 -0.12
C ILE A 39 10.11 4.53 -1.64
N MET A 40 9.89 3.40 -2.29
CA MET A 40 9.64 3.32 -3.72
C MET A 40 8.17 2.96 -3.93
N VAL A 41 7.40 3.93 -4.40
CA VAL A 41 5.95 3.75 -4.68
C VAL A 41 5.78 3.33 -6.13
N VAL A 42 5.15 2.20 -6.34
CA VAL A 42 4.89 1.61 -7.66
C VAL A 42 3.40 1.35 -7.80
N SER A 43 2.76 1.95 -8.81
CA SER A 43 1.40 1.61 -9.19
C SER A 43 1.40 0.41 -10.13
N ILE A 44 0.71 -0.65 -9.75
CA ILE A 44 0.58 -1.85 -10.59
C ILE A 44 -0.18 -1.54 -11.87
N ALA A 45 -1.22 -0.72 -11.80
CA ALA A 45 -1.98 -0.28 -12.97
C ALA A 45 -1.09 0.45 -13.99
N ASP A 46 -0.18 1.30 -13.52
CA ASP A 46 0.80 1.98 -14.39
C ASP A 46 1.82 1.02 -15.00
N LEU A 47 2.27 0.02 -14.27
CA LEU A 47 3.15 -1.02 -14.81
C LEU A 47 2.46 -1.81 -15.93
N GLU A 48 1.22 -2.22 -15.73
CA GLU A 48 0.44 -2.95 -16.73
C GLU A 48 0.22 -2.13 -18.01
N SER A 49 -0.03 -0.82 -17.89
CA SER A 49 -0.35 0.04 -19.03
C SER A 49 0.86 0.51 -19.84
N LYS A 50 1.99 0.76 -19.16
CA LYS A 50 3.19 1.39 -19.78
C LYS A 50 4.20 0.40 -20.32
N PHE A 51 4.19 -0.86 -19.87
CA PHE A 51 5.28 -1.80 -20.09
C PHE A 51 4.79 -3.17 -20.59
N MET A 52 3.83 -3.17 -21.52
CA MET A 52 3.36 -4.41 -22.17
C MET A 52 4.54 -5.23 -22.72
N GLY A 53 4.67 -6.47 -22.26
CA GLY A 53 5.71 -7.42 -22.65
C GLY A 53 7.01 -7.37 -21.83
N GLU A 54 7.27 -6.32 -21.02
CA GLU A 54 8.50 -6.18 -20.21
C GLU A 54 8.24 -6.07 -18.71
N THR A 55 7.00 -6.20 -18.27
CA THR A 55 6.58 -5.95 -16.87
C THR A 55 7.28 -6.85 -15.87
N ALA A 56 7.50 -8.12 -16.23
CA ALA A 56 8.24 -9.06 -15.38
C ALA A 56 9.70 -8.63 -15.15
N LYS A 57 10.39 -8.16 -16.20
CA LYS A 57 11.76 -7.64 -16.09
C LYS A 57 11.82 -6.38 -15.23
N ASN A 58 10.80 -5.52 -15.35
CA ASN A 58 10.70 -4.29 -14.59
C ASN A 58 10.46 -4.56 -13.10
N ILE A 59 9.64 -5.57 -12.76
CA ILE A 59 9.46 -6.01 -11.37
C ILE A 59 10.79 -6.48 -10.78
N ALA A 60 11.52 -7.36 -11.46
CA ALA A 60 12.82 -7.82 -10.99
C ALA A 60 13.82 -6.68 -10.81
N ALA A 61 13.83 -5.69 -11.73
CA ALA A 61 14.68 -4.51 -11.64
C ALA A 61 14.33 -3.63 -10.42
N LEU A 62 13.04 -3.44 -10.12
CA LEU A 62 12.57 -2.72 -8.94
C LEU A 62 13.04 -3.37 -7.64
N PHE A 63 12.96 -4.68 -7.53
CA PHE A 63 13.45 -5.40 -6.35
C PHE A 63 14.97 -5.27 -6.19
N ARG A 64 15.75 -5.36 -7.28
CA ARG A 64 17.19 -5.12 -7.22
C ARG A 64 17.53 -3.70 -6.79
N GLN A 65 16.83 -2.71 -7.31
CA GLN A 65 17.02 -1.31 -6.92
C GLN A 65 16.68 -1.09 -5.45
N ALA A 66 15.54 -1.62 -4.99
CA ALA A 66 15.14 -1.51 -3.59
C ALA A 66 16.16 -2.14 -2.63
N MET A 67 16.73 -3.29 -3.00
CA MET A 67 17.81 -3.92 -2.22
C MET A 67 19.07 -3.05 -2.17
N GLY A 68 19.50 -2.51 -3.31
CA GLY A 68 20.69 -1.64 -3.37
C GLY A 68 20.54 -0.32 -2.61
N GLU A 69 19.34 0.22 -2.54
CA GLU A 69 19.03 1.47 -1.83
C GLU A 69 18.51 1.26 -0.40
N GLU A 70 18.35 0.03 0.03
CA GLU A 70 17.67 -0.34 1.30
C GLU A 70 16.28 0.30 1.43
N ALA A 71 15.57 0.43 0.32
CA ALA A 71 14.27 1.07 0.24
C ALA A 71 13.13 0.13 0.59
N VAL A 72 12.04 0.70 1.14
CA VAL A 72 10.76 0.02 1.27
C VAL A 72 10.05 0.04 -0.08
N LEU A 73 9.64 -1.11 -0.59
CA LEU A 73 8.80 -1.22 -1.77
C LEU A 73 7.32 -1.11 -1.38
N PHE A 74 6.62 -0.21 -2.03
CA PHE A 74 5.18 -0.04 -1.86
C PHE A 74 4.47 -0.21 -3.20
N PHE A 75 3.72 -1.31 -3.33
CA PHE A 75 2.91 -1.60 -4.52
C PHE A 75 1.48 -1.14 -4.30
N ASP A 76 1.09 -0.07 -4.95
CA ASP A 76 -0.27 0.43 -4.93
C ASP A 76 -1.15 -0.25 -5.97
N GLU A 77 -2.45 -0.31 -5.69
CA GLU A 77 -3.44 -0.95 -6.57
C GLU A 77 -3.11 -2.42 -6.91
N ALA A 78 -2.66 -3.17 -5.90
CA ALA A 78 -2.16 -4.53 -6.09
C ALA A 78 -3.28 -5.60 -6.18
N ASP A 79 -4.53 -5.20 -6.24
CA ASP A 79 -5.68 -6.12 -6.24
C ASP A 79 -5.65 -7.13 -7.39
N THR A 80 -5.28 -6.70 -8.59
CA THR A 80 -5.16 -7.58 -9.77
C THR A 80 -4.07 -8.63 -9.61
N LEU A 81 -2.94 -8.26 -9.00
CA LEU A 81 -1.84 -9.21 -8.78
C LEU A 81 -2.12 -10.22 -7.70
N LEU A 82 -2.72 -9.78 -6.59
CA LEU A 82 -2.94 -10.61 -5.41
C LEU A 82 -4.23 -11.42 -5.49
N GLY A 83 -5.19 -11.01 -6.34
CA GLY A 83 -6.49 -11.67 -6.48
C GLY A 83 -6.41 -13.07 -7.11
N LYS A 84 -7.39 -13.93 -6.81
CA LYS A 84 -7.57 -15.20 -7.51
C LYS A 84 -7.85 -14.96 -8.97
N ARG A 85 -7.38 -15.86 -9.82
CA ARG A 85 -7.68 -15.85 -11.26
C ARG A 85 -9.19 -15.94 -11.46
N LEU A 86 -9.76 -14.98 -12.19
CA LEU A 86 -11.08 -15.12 -12.76
C LEU A 86 -10.95 -15.97 -14.03
N SER A 87 -11.65 -17.08 -14.10
CA SER A 87 -11.53 -18.12 -15.13
C SER A 87 -12.09 -17.76 -16.51
N SER A 88 -12.29 -16.50 -16.82
CA SER A 88 -12.92 -16.08 -18.06
C SER A 88 -12.45 -14.74 -18.57
N VAL A 89 -11.22 -14.61 -19.09
CA VAL A 89 -10.82 -13.47 -19.95
C VAL A 89 -9.66 -13.83 -20.88
N THR A 90 -9.67 -13.26 -22.07
CA THR A 90 -8.73 -13.27 -23.19
C THR A 90 -7.29 -13.69 -22.91
N GLN A 91 -6.85 -14.77 -23.55
CA GLN A 91 -5.57 -15.49 -23.36
C GLN A 91 -4.28 -14.62 -23.34
N GLY A 92 -4.26 -13.46 -23.99
CA GLY A 92 -3.06 -12.64 -24.08
C GLY A 92 -2.77 -11.83 -22.79
N ILE A 93 -3.78 -11.22 -22.19
CA ILE A 93 -3.64 -10.40 -20.96
C ILE A 93 -3.38 -11.31 -19.77
N ASP A 94 -3.99 -12.48 -19.73
CA ASP A 94 -3.80 -13.47 -18.67
C ASP A 94 -2.36 -13.99 -18.59
N ASN A 95 -1.69 -14.13 -19.74
CA ASN A 95 -0.31 -14.59 -19.77
C ASN A 95 0.67 -13.56 -19.17
N GLU A 96 0.45 -12.28 -19.45
CA GLU A 96 1.30 -11.21 -18.90
C GLU A 96 1.11 -11.04 -17.39
N VAL A 97 -0.13 -11.00 -16.91
CA VAL A 97 -0.45 -10.96 -15.48
C VAL A 97 0.13 -12.19 -14.76
N ASN A 98 0.04 -13.37 -15.36
CA ASN A 98 0.61 -14.58 -14.80
C ASN A 98 2.14 -14.55 -14.73
N ALA A 99 2.80 -14.00 -15.73
CA ALA A 99 4.26 -13.80 -15.73
C ALA A 99 4.68 -12.81 -14.64
N MET A 100 3.94 -11.71 -14.47
CA MET A 100 4.16 -10.75 -13.38
C MET A 100 4.02 -11.40 -12.01
N ARG A 101 2.95 -12.17 -11.81
CA ARG A 101 2.67 -12.88 -10.55
C ARG A 101 3.79 -13.87 -10.21
N SER A 102 4.22 -14.66 -11.20
CA SER A 102 5.31 -15.63 -11.01
C SER A 102 6.61 -14.93 -10.64
N THR A 103 6.97 -13.86 -11.34
CA THR A 103 8.16 -13.07 -11.04
C THR A 103 8.08 -12.45 -9.65
N LEU A 104 6.94 -11.86 -9.30
CA LEU A 104 6.74 -11.25 -8.00
C LEU A 104 6.89 -12.28 -6.86
N LEU A 105 6.34 -13.47 -7.00
CA LEU A 105 6.49 -14.54 -6.01
C LEU A 105 7.95 -14.97 -5.83
N ILE A 106 8.72 -15.08 -6.93
CA ILE A 106 10.15 -15.40 -6.90
C ILE A 106 10.93 -14.30 -6.19
N GLU A 107 10.66 -13.04 -6.53
CA GLU A 107 11.37 -11.90 -5.94
C GLU A 107 11.03 -11.73 -4.44
N LEU A 108 9.78 -11.97 -4.03
CA LEU A 108 9.39 -11.95 -2.62
C LEU A 108 10.14 -13.00 -1.78
N GLU A 109 10.45 -14.17 -2.34
CA GLU A 109 11.23 -15.20 -1.63
C GLU A 109 12.68 -14.78 -1.37
N LYS A 110 13.26 -14.00 -2.28
CA LYS A 110 14.67 -13.57 -2.23
C LYS A 110 14.87 -12.26 -1.47
N HIS A 111 13.82 -11.44 -1.39
CA HIS A 111 13.90 -10.09 -0.85
C HIS A 111 14.00 -10.10 0.67
N THR A 112 15.04 -9.47 1.21
CA THR A 112 15.28 -9.39 2.67
C THR A 112 14.81 -8.07 3.27
N GLY A 113 14.26 -7.16 2.47
CA GLY A 113 13.74 -5.87 2.90
C GLY A 113 12.24 -5.90 3.21
N ILE A 114 11.61 -4.74 3.13
CA ILE A 114 10.19 -4.54 3.43
C ILE A 114 9.44 -4.31 2.12
N VAL A 115 8.39 -5.09 1.91
CA VAL A 115 7.44 -4.93 0.82
C VAL A 115 6.05 -4.69 1.41
N ILE A 116 5.36 -3.68 0.90
CA ILE A 116 4.00 -3.34 1.30
C ILE A 116 3.11 -3.37 0.06
N PHE A 117 2.06 -4.15 0.12
CA PHE A 117 0.97 -4.11 -0.86
C PHE A 117 -0.16 -3.25 -0.35
N ALA A 118 -0.76 -2.44 -1.21
CA ALA A 118 -2.00 -1.73 -0.93
C ALA A 118 -3.12 -2.28 -1.81
N THR A 119 -4.20 -2.68 -1.18
CA THR A 119 -5.38 -3.29 -1.82
C THR A 119 -6.66 -2.65 -1.30
N LYS A 120 -7.73 -2.73 -2.09
CA LYS A 120 -9.06 -2.26 -1.67
C LYS A 120 -9.81 -3.30 -0.87
N PHE A 121 -9.65 -4.59 -1.21
CA PHE A 121 -10.42 -5.69 -0.65
C PHE A 121 -9.52 -6.82 -0.13
N VAL A 122 -9.97 -7.49 0.93
CA VAL A 122 -9.30 -8.68 1.52
C VAL A 122 -9.78 -9.99 0.88
N LYS A 123 -10.88 -9.95 0.13
CA LYS A 123 -11.53 -11.17 -0.36
C LYS A 123 -10.86 -11.70 -1.63
N ASN A 124 -10.66 -13.02 -1.67
CA ASN A 124 -10.21 -13.74 -2.87
C ASN A 124 -8.74 -13.57 -3.25
N TYR A 125 -7.84 -13.49 -2.28
CA TYR A 125 -6.40 -13.57 -2.58
C TYR A 125 -6.00 -14.99 -3.02
N ASP A 126 -5.02 -15.03 -3.91
CA ASP A 126 -4.35 -16.27 -4.27
C ASP A 126 -3.57 -16.81 -3.07
N SER A 127 -3.69 -18.11 -2.82
CA SER A 127 -3.04 -18.78 -1.69
C SER A 127 -1.51 -18.64 -1.70
N ALA A 128 -0.90 -18.55 -2.87
CA ALA A 128 0.54 -18.37 -3.01
C ALA A 128 1.01 -17.02 -2.45
N PHE A 129 0.23 -15.95 -2.63
CA PHE A 129 0.53 -14.65 -2.01
C PHE A 129 0.20 -14.62 -0.53
N LEU A 130 -0.93 -15.23 -0.11
CA LEU A 130 -1.29 -15.32 1.30
C LEU A 130 -0.20 -15.97 2.15
N SER A 131 0.46 -17.00 1.64
CA SER A 131 1.55 -17.68 2.35
C SER A 131 2.80 -16.81 2.56
N ARG A 132 2.96 -15.75 1.76
CA ARG A 132 4.13 -14.84 1.81
C ARG A 132 3.86 -13.55 2.55
N ILE A 133 2.60 -13.18 2.73
CA ILE A 133 2.22 -11.97 3.47
C ILE A 133 2.31 -12.25 4.96
N SER A 134 3.18 -11.53 5.66
CA SER A 134 3.41 -11.68 7.09
C SER A 134 2.25 -11.13 7.92
N HIS A 135 1.71 -9.98 7.53
CA HIS A 135 0.64 -9.29 8.25
C HIS A 135 -0.32 -8.58 7.30
N HIS A 136 -1.60 -8.64 7.63
CA HIS A 136 -2.66 -7.86 7.00
C HIS A 136 -3.09 -6.73 7.93
N VAL A 137 -3.03 -5.48 7.45
CA VAL A 137 -3.38 -4.28 8.21
C VAL A 137 -4.59 -3.63 7.57
N GLY A 138 -5.70 -3.59 8.31
CA GLY A 138 -6.96 -2.98 7.85
C GLY A 138 -6.98 -1.48 8.06
N PHE A 139 -7.44 -0.76 7.04
CA PHE A 139 -7.70 0.67 7.06
C PHE A 139 -9.19 0.91 6.89
N THR A 140 -9.76 1.72 7.74
CA THR A 140 -11.18 2.09 7.68
C THR A 140 -11.32 3.59 7.43
N LEU A 141 -12.46 3.98 6.89
CA LEU A 141 -12.80 5.41 6.83
C LEU A 141 -12.84 5.99 8.24
N PRO A 142 -12.28 7.19 8.44
CA PRO A 142 -12.25 7.80 9.76
C PRO A 142 -13.67 8.09 10.24
N GLY A 143 -13.96 7.74 11.48
CA GLY A 143 -15.19 8.13 12.17
C GLY A 143 -15.24 9.63 12.45
N SER A 144 -16.36 10.12 12.96
CA SER A 144 -16.52 11.56 13.24
C SER A 144 -15.46 12.11 14.20
N GLN A 145 -15.07 11.33 15.20
CA GLN A 145 -14.04 11.73 16.16
C GLN A 145 -12.65 11.81 15.53
N GLU A 146 -12.29 10.85 14.67
CA GLU A 146 -11.03 10.88 13.94
C GLU A 146 -10.99 12.02 12.94
N ARG A 147 -12.10 12.28 12.21
CA ARG A 147 -12.21 13.44 11.30
C ARG A 147 -12.04 14.74 12.07
N PHE A 148 -12.65 14.87 13.24
CA PHE A 148 -12.49 16.03 14.11
C PHE A 148 -11.00 16.27 14.46
N ARG A 149 -10.29 15.22 14.88
CA ARG A 149 -8.85 15.32 15.20
C ARG A 149 -8.00 15.69 14.00
N ILE A 150 -8.33 15.18 12.81
CA ILE A 150 -7.64 15.54 11.57
C ILE A 150 -7.85 17.03 11.27
N TRP A 151 -9.06 17.49 11.29
CA TRP A 151 -9.38 18.90 11.06
C TRP A 151 -8.79 19.82 12.13
N GLU A 152 -8.83 19.42 13.38
CA GLU A 152 -8.18 20.16 14.47
C GLU A 152 -6.68 20.38 14.18
N LYS A 153 -5.97 19.32 13.81
CA LYS A 153 -4.53 19.44 13.46
C LYS A 153 -4.26 20.30 12.25
N LEU A 154 -5.13 20.27 11.25
CA LEU A 154 -4.98 21.07 10.04
C LEU A 154 -5.30 22.55 10.29
N LEU A 155 -6.35 22.84 11.04
CA LEU A 155 -6.82 24.20 11.28
C LEU A 155 -6.01 24.94 12.35
N VAL A 156 -5.40 24.23 13.32
CA VAL A 156 -4.52 24.82 14.34
C VAL A 156 -3.37 25.64 13.76
N ARG A 157 -2.92 25.29 12.55
CA ARG A 157 -1.83 26.02 11.88
C ARG A 157 -2.31 27.20 11.03
N ALA A 158 -3.58 27.24 10.67
CA ALA A 158 -4.10 28.18 9.70
C ALA A 158 -4.92 29.36 10.29
N ILE A 159 -5.48 29.22 11.49
CA ILE A 159 -6.42 30.20 12.07
C ILE A 159 -6.09 30.52 13.53
N PRO A 160 -5.73 31.77 13.87
CA PRO A 160 -5.27 32.14 15.21
C PRO A 160 -6.39 32.42 16.25
N LEU A 161 -7.68 32.42 15.87
CA LEU A 161 -8.78 32.81 16.77
C LEU A 161 -9.56 31.59 17.30
N ALA A 162 -9.62 31.45 18.64
CA ALA A 162 -10.18 30.27 19.31
C ALA A 162 -11.67 30.05 19.06
N ASP A 163 -12.48 31.11 19.06
CA ASP A 163 -13.97 31.02 18.98
C ASP A 163 -14.49 30.67 17.57
N ALA A 164 -13.76 31.06 16.52
CA ALA A 164 -14.10 30.69 15.14
C ALA A 164 -13.70 29.23 14.82
N ARG A 165 -12.78 28.68 15.58
CA ARG A 165 -12.19 27.37 15.34
C ARG A 165 -13.16 26.23 15.62
N GLU A 166 -13.91 26.29 16.71
CA GLU A 166 -14.83 25.22 17.13
C GLU A 166 -15.98 25.06 16.16
N THR A 167 -16.61 26.18 15.76
CA THR A 167 -17.69 26.20 14.75
C THR A 167 -17.20 25.73 13.37
N MET A 168 -15.98 26.08 12.97
CA MET A 168 -15.40 25.64 11.70
C MET A 168 -15.04 24.15 11.73
N LEU A 169 -14.58 23.63 12.87
CA LEU A 169 -14.27 22.21 13.05
C LEU A 169 -15.53 21.35 12.95
N GLU A 170 -16.60 21.73 13.60
CA GLU A 170 -17.89 21.04 13.53
C GLU A 170 -18.44 21.02 12.10
N SER A 171 -18.38 22.17 11.41
CA SER A 171 -18.81 22.28 10.02
C SER A 171 -17.94 21.43 9.08
N ALA A 172 -16.62 21.43 9.26
CA ALA A 172 -15.70 20.66 8.44
C ALA A 172 -15.89 19.15 8.65
N VAL A 173 -16.15 18.70 9.88
CA VAL A 173 -16.46 17.29 10.19
C VAL A 173 -17.75 16.86 9.51
N SER A 174 -18.79 17.68 9.58
CA SER A 174 -20.09 17.41 8.93
C SER A 174 -19.97 17.36 7.41
N LEU A 175 -19.30 18.34 6.82
CA LEU A 175 -19.10 18.42 5.35
C LEU A 175 -18.18 17.31 4.82
N SER A 176 -17.30 16.76 5.65
CA SER A 176 -16.40 15.65 5.26
C SER A 176 -17.03 14.26 5.45
N GLU A 177 -18.28 14.18 5.85
CA GLU A 177 -19.00 12.93 5.97
C GLU A 177 -19.19 12.30 4.57
N GLY A 178 -18.69 11.07 4.41
CA GLY A 178 -18.70 10.38 3.12
C GLY A 178 -17.58 10.73 2.14
N LEU A 179 -16.68 11.64 2.51
CA LEU A 179 -15.44 11.87 1.75
C LEU A 179 -14.35 10.92 2.25
N SER A 180 -13.80 10.16 1.34
CA SER A 180 -12.66 9.24 1.58
C SER A 180 -11.36 9.83 1.08
#